data_aa5581577578de8b8d82901d379cc43c
#
_entry.id   aa5581577578de8b8d82901d379cc43c
#
_cell.length_a   1.000
_cell.length_b   1.000
_cell.length_c   1.000
_cell.angle_alpha   90.00
_cell.angle_beta   90.00
_cell.angle_gamma   90.00
#
_symmetry.space_group_name_H-M   'P 1'
#
loop_
_entity.id
_entity.type
_entity.pdbx_description
1 polymer ?
#
loop_
_entity_poly.entity_id
_entity_poly.type
_entity_poly.pdbx_seq_one_letter_code
_entity_poly.pdbx_strand_id
1 'polypeptide(L)'
;MEHRRLSRRCFSGHLPLVLTALFLILIAEMNGVSAIKCYRCTVAPPSRHQNNTKPQLCSKFEESDYYTVDCPWSTMCVKRIFKLQLLKGEQETVSRDCAQQKNTEQVYKSGTGWTPEHNIEEPYTEGCQTIDDSTYCFCRGSYCNSATKTSDWSSYHTDAMAVIFVFNVMKYLRNIDH
;
A
#
# COMPACT_ATOMS: atom_id res chain seq x y z
N MET A 1 -66.61 -19.34 3.16
CA MET A 1 -65.49 -18.79 3.96
C MET A 1 -64.29 -19.69 3.81
N GLU A 2 -63.40 -19.34 2.90
CA GLU A 2 -62.28 -20.19 2.52
C GLU A 2 -60.98 -19.56 3.07
N HIS A 3 -60.42 -20.19 4.11
CA HIS A 3 -59.17 -19.77 4.74
C HIS A 3 -57.99 -20.15 3.84
N ARG A 4 -57.42 -19.20 3.11
CA ARG A 4 -56.12 -19.36 2.46
C ARG A 4 -55.00 -19.44 3.53
N ARG A 5 -54.52 -20.64 3.80
CA ARG A 5 -53.27 -20.88 4.55
C ARG A 5 -52.10 -20.49 3.66
N LEU A 6 -51.51 -19.32 3.91
CA LEU A 6 -50.22 -18.93 3.36
C LEU A 6 -49.15 -19.87 3.90
N SER A 7 -48.67 -20.72 3.02
CA SER A 7 -47.51 -21.62 3.26
C SER A 7 -46.28 -20.82 3.54
N ARG A 8 -45.88 -20.73 4.79
CA ARG A 8 -44.53 -20.28 5.18
C ARG A 8 -43.53 -21.40 4.84
N ARG A 9 -43.11 -21.47 3.58
CA ARG A 9 -42.03 -22.41 3.17
C ARG A 9 -40.66 -21.82 3.51
N CYS A 10 -40.07 -22.38 4.52
CA CYS A 10 -38.67 -22.73 4.63
C CYS A 10 -37.66 -21.89 3.80
N PHE A 11 -37.25 -20.75 4.35
CA PHE A 11 -36.03 -20.07 3.94
C PHE A 11 -34.86 -20.29 4.96
N SER A 12 -35.10 -21.21 5.95
CA SER A 12 -34.21 -21.38 7.10
C SER A 12 -32.91 -22.16 6.81
N GLY A 13 -32.80 -22.85 5.67
CA GLY A 13 -31.65 -23.74 5.42
C GLY A 13 -30.47 -23.12 4.70
N HIS A 14 -30.67 -22.06 3.92
CA HIS A 14 -29.60 -21.48 3.09
C HIS A 14 -28.88 -20.29 3.72
N LEU A 15 -29.46 -19.66 4.73
CA LEU A 15 -28.87 -18.50 5.41
C LEU A 15 -27.48 -18.78 6.03
N PRO A 16 -27.28 -19.90 6.78
CA PRO A 16 -25.97 -20.20 7.32
C PRO A 16 -24.92 -20.49 6.23
N LEU A 17 -25.33 -21.14 5.12
CA LEU A 17 -24.43 -21.40 3.99
C LEU A 17 -23.98 -20.12 3.29
N VAL A 18 -24.88 -19.17 3.09
CA VAL A 18 -24.56 -17.87 2.49
C VAL A 18 -23.64 -17.06 3.42
N LEU A 19 -23.92 -17.06 4.72
CA LEU A 19 -23.06 -16.36 5.70
C LEU A 19 -21.65 -16.97 5.80
N THR A 20 -21.54 -18.30 5.75
CA THR A 20 -20.23 -18.96 5.74
C THR A 20 -19.46 -18.69 4.44
N ALA A 21 -20.14 -18.69 3.29
CA ALA A 21 -19.52 -18.35 2.00
C ALA A 21 -19.01 -16.90 1.98
N LEU A 22 -19.80 -15.94 2.46
CA LEU A 22 -19.40 -14.53 2.58
C LEU A 22 -18.22 -14.37 3.55
N PHE A 23 -18.22 -15.10 4.67
CA PHE A 23 -17.12 -15.06 5.64
C PHE A 23 -15.83 -15.62 5.05
N LEU A 24 -15.90 -16.70 4.27
CA LEU A 24 -14.74 -17.29 3.59
C LEU A 24 -14.19 -16.35 2.49
N ILE A 25 -15.07 -15.65 1.76
CA ILE A 25 -14.67 -14.64 0.77
C ILE A 25 -13.93 -13.49 1.46
N LEU A 26 -14.46 -12.98 2.57
CA LEU A 26 -13.83 -11.90 3.34
C LEU A 26 -12.45 -12.30 3.89
N ILE A 27 -12.28 -13.54 4.34
CA ILE A 27 -10.98 -14.04 4.81
C ILE A 27 -10.00 -14.21 3.63
N ALA A 28 -10.45 -14.64 2.46
CA ALA A 28 -9.60 -14.82 1.29
C ALA A 28 -9.01 -13.48 0.80
N GLU A 29 -9.74 -12.40 0.94
CA GLU A 29 -9.26 -11.05 0.59
C GLU A 29 -8.18 -10.51 1.55
N MET A 30 -8.17 -10.99 2.81
CA MET A 30 -7.21 -10.51 3.82
C MET A 30 -5.80 -11.14 3.67
N ASN A 31 -5.60 -12.19 2.87
CA ASN A 31 -4.32 -12.90 2.76
C ASN A 31 -3.47 -12.52 1.54
N GLY A 32 -3.91 -11.56 0.73
CA GLY A 32 -3.14 -11.04 -0.38
C GLY A 32 -2.11 -10.02 0.09
N VAL A 33 -0.90 -10.44 0.46
CA VAL A 33 0.26 -9.53 0.53
C VAL A 33 0.60 -9.16 -0.92
N SER A 34 -0.14 -8.22 -1.46
CA SER A 34 0.15 -7.63 -2.77
C SER A 34 1.35 -6.71 -2.60
N ALA A 35 2.41 -6.94 -3.39
CA ALA A 35 3.52 -6.01 -3.47
C ALA A 35 2.97 -4.61 -3.82
N ILE A 36 3.37 -3.60 -3.05
CA ILE A 36 2.93 -2.23 -3.33
C ILE A 36 3.66 -1.68 -4.55
N LYS A 37 3.04 -0.72 -5.21
CA LYS A 37 3.65 0.04 -6.31
C LYS A 37 4.00 1.44 -5.84
N CYS A 38 5.23 1.86 -6.11
CA CYS A 38 5.68 3.21 -5.78
C CYS A 38 6.11 3.95 -7.05
N TYR A 39 6.11 5.27 -6.98
CA TYR A 39 6.85 6.04 -7.97
C TYR A 39 8.34 6.01 -7.67
N ARG A 40 9.13 5.89 -8.75
CA ARG A 40 10.60 5.91 -8.68
C ARG A 40 11.15 6.97 -9.61
N CYS A 41 11.97 7.85 -9.06
CA CYS A 41 12.76 8.81 -9.84
C CYS A 41 14.00 9.26 -9.05
N THR A 42 15.02 9.70 -9.76
CA THR A 42 16.32 10.11 -9.21
C THR A 42 16.62 11.58 -9.51
N VAL A 43 17.52 12.16 -8.73
CA VAL A 43 18.00 13.55 -8.95
C VAL A 43 18.96 13.63 -10.14
N ALA A 44 19.82 12.63 -10.28
CA ALA A 44 20.82 12.57 -11.34
C ALA A 44 20.69 11.29 -12.16
N PRO A 45 21.05 11.29 -13.45
CA PRO A 45 21.04 10.07 -14.24
C PRO A 45 22.02 9.04 -13.62
N PRO A 46 21.66 7.74 -13.67
CA PRO A 46 22.57 6.69 -13.23
C PRO A 46 23.86 6.73 -14.04
N SER A 47 24.98 6.37 -13.41
CA SER A 47 26.27 6.29 -14.08
C SER A 47 26.17 5.34 -15.29
N ARG A 48 26.96 5.60 -16.35
CA ARG A 48 26.92 4.90 -17.65
C ARG A 48 27.05 3.37 -17.60
N HIS A 49 27.42 2.79 -16.47
CA HIS A 49 27.58 1.35 -16.28
C HIS A 49 26.29 0.62 -15.87
N GLN A 50 25.20 1.31 -15.60
CA GLN A 50 23.97 0.71 -15.17
C GLN A 50 22.98 0.64 -16.35
N ASN A 51 23.01 -0.50 -17.03
CA ASN A 51 22.03 -1.00 -18.02
C ASN A 51 21.03 0.00 -18.61
N ASN A 52 21.05 0.14 -19.93
CA ASN A 52 20.11 0.66 -20.96
C ASN A 52 18.72 1.20 -20.56
N THR A 53 18.39 1.43 -19.30
CA THR A 53 17.15 2.04 -18.87
C THR A 53 17.28 3.56 -18.89
N LYS A 54 16.34 4.22 -19.57
CA LYS A 54 16.28 5.70 -19.58
C LYS A 54 16.19 6.19 -18.14
N PRO A 55 17.03 7.19 -17.73
CA PRO A 55 16.99 7.71 -16.37
C PRO A 55 15.66 8.41 -16.10
N GLN A 56 14.95 7.95 -15.09
CA GLN A 56 13.72 8.57 -14.61
C GLN A 56 14.10 9.74 -13.69
N LEU A 57 14.21 10.93 -14.25
CA LEU A 57 14.58 12.13 -13.49
C LEU A 57 13.36 12.72 -12.77
N CYS A 58 13.49 13.01 -11.47
CA CYS A 58 12.43 13.64 -10.70
C CYS A 58 12.11 15.08 -11.13
N SER A 59 13.05 15.76 -11.82
CA SER A 59 12.80 17.06 -12.42
C SER A 59 11.77 17.05 -13.58
N LYS A 60 11.49 15.84 -14.11
CA LYS A 60 10.50 15.59 -15.17
C LYS A 60 9.40 14.63 -14.69
N PHE A 61 9.25 14.50 -13.38
CA PHE A 61 8.29 13.59 -12.79
C PHE A 61 6.86 13.98 -13.15
N GLU A 62 6.12 12.99 -13.61
CA GLU A 62 4.68 13.01 -13.83
C GLU A 62 4.09 11.70 -13.26
N GLU A 63 2.84 11.72 -12.87
CA GLU A 63 2.13 10.55 -12.34
C GLU A 63 1.73 9.60 -13.48
N SER A 64 2.72 8.90 -14.06
CA SER A 64 2.53 7.97 -15.16
C SER A 64 3.20 6.62 -14.86
N ASP A 65 2.79 5.58 -15.58
CA ASP A 65 3.35 4.24 -15.47
C ASP A 65 4.86 4.19 -15.73
N TYR A 66 5.40 5.17 -16.47
CA TYR A 66 6.83 5.29 -16.73
C TYR A 66 7.65 5.43 -15.46
N TYR A 67 7.08 6.05 -14.41
CA TYR A 67 7.74 6.24 -13.11
C TYR A 67 7.35 5.19 -12.07
N THR A 68 6.54 4.19 -12.44
CA THR A 68 6.05 3.17 -11.52
C THR A 68 7.04 2.01 -11.37
N VAL A 69 7.18 1.50 -10.15
CA VAL A 69 7.97 0.31 -9.82
C VAL A 69 7.23 -0.56 -8.81
N ASP A 70 7.33 -1.89 -8.99
CA ASP A 70 6.87 -2.84 -7.99
C ASP A 70 7.88 -2.94 -6.85
N CYS A 71 7.39 -2.94 -5.61
CA CYS A 71 8.19 -2.99 -4.39
C CYS A 71 7.97 -4.33 -3.65
N PRO A 72 8.53 -5.46 -4.13
CA PRO A 72 8.24 -6.78 -3.56
C PRO A 72 8.79 -6.95 -2.13
N TRP A 73 9.72 -6.10 -1.71
CA TRP A 73 10.37 -6.14 -0.41
C TRP A 73 10.10 -4.88 0.41
N SER A 74 8.93 -4.27 0.20
CA SER A 74 8.57 -3.05 0.92
C SER A 74 7.05 -2.96 1.10
N THR A 75 6.63 -2.50 2.27
CA THR A 75 5.24 -2.16 2.61
C THR A 75 4.99 -0.65 2.53
N MET A 76 6.04 0.13 2.26
CA MET A 76 6.01 1.59 2.23
C MET A 76 6.74 2.14 1.01
N CYS A 77 6.26 3.29 0.53
CA CYS A 77 7.00 4.13 -0.40
C CYS A 77 7.73 5.24 0.35
N VAL A 78 8.80 5.74 -0.25
CA VAL A 78 9.55 6.89 0.28
C VAL A 78 9.64 8.01 -0.73
N LYS A 79 9.48 9.25 -0.26
CA LYS A 79 9.84 10.49 -0.93
C LYS A 79 10.91 11.16 -0.10
N ARG A 80 12.01 11.53 -0.72
CA ARG A 80 13.14 12.17 -0.06
C ARG A 80 13.36 13.54 -0.68
N ILE A 81 13.44 14.56 0.15
CA ILE A 81 13.63 15.96 -0.23
C ILE A 81 14.98 16.41 0.32
N PHE A 82 15.86 16.89 -0.54
CA PHE A 82 17.19 17.37 -0.17
C PHE A 82 17.31 18.85 -0.45
N LYS A 83 17.99 19.55 0.42
CA LYS A 83 18.42 20.91 0.24
C LYS A 83 19.88 20.95 -0.19
N LEU A 84 20.12 21.38 -1.40
CA LEU A 84 21.45 21.55 -1.96
C LEU A 84 21.87 23.00 -1.86
N GLN A 85 22.94 23.29 -1.13
CA GLN A 85 23.57 24.60 -1.11
C GLN A 85 24.44 24.78 -2.35
N LEU A 86 24.02 25.66 -3.25
CA LEU A 86 24.74 26.00 -4.46
C LEU A 86 25.31 27.41 -4.35
N LEU A 87 26.30 27.74 -5.18
CA LEU A 87 26.92 29.08 -5.22
C LEU A 87 25.90 30.22 -5.49
N LYS A 88 24.76 29.91 -6.10
CA LYS A 88 23.69 30.85 -6.44
C LYS A 88 22.49 30.80 -5.49
N GLY A 89 22.55 30.03 -4.41
CA GLY A 89 21.48 29.87 -3.44
C GLY A 89 21.15 28.41 -3.14
N GLU A 90 20.13 28.20 -2.32
CA GLU A 90 19.62 26.88 -1.95
C GLU A 90 18.69 26.34 -3.05
N GLN A 91 18.86 25.08 -3.42
CA GLN A 91 18.00 24.36 -4.36
C GLN A 91 17.44 23.11 -3.68
N GLU A 92 16.12 22.99 -3.69
CA GLU A 92 15.44 21.78 -3.26
C GLU A 92 15.40 20.76 -4.39
N THR A 93 15.75 19.52 -4.09
CA THR A 93 15.67 18.38 -5.01
C THR A 93 14.90 17.24 -4.38
N VAL A 94 14.22 16.44 -5.21
CA VAL A 94 13.36 15.34 -4.77
C VAL A 94 13.82 14.04 -5.39
N SER A 95 13.79 12.95 -4.60
CA SER A 95 13.84 11.59 -5.12
C SER A 95 12.69 10.75 -4.57
N ARG A 96 12.29 9.72 -5.31
CA ARG A 96 11.21 8.80 -4.96
C ARG A 96 11.67 7.36 -5.18
N ASP A 97 11.26 6.46 -4.28
CA ASP A 97 11.55 5.02 -4.40
C ASP A 97 10.65 4.18 -3.48
N CYS A 98 10.85 2.85 -3.51
CA CYS A 98 10.41 1.95 -2.45
C CYS A 98 11.17 2.26 -1.15
N ALA A 99 10.54 2.14 0.00
CA ALA A 99 11.26 2.17 1.27
C ALA A 99 12.19 0.96 1.39
N GLN A 100 13.39 1.17 1.93
CA GLN A 100 14.39 0.11 2.09
C GLN A 100 14.08 -0.75 3.31
N GLN A 101 13.28 -1.79 3.14
CA GLN A 101 12.80 -2.66 4.21
C GLN A 101 13.28 -4.12 4.06
N LYS A 102 13.98 -4.44 2.96
CA LYS A 102 14.53 -5.77 2.77
C LYS A 102 15.68 -6.02 3.75
N ASN A 103 15.50 -6.95 4.66
CA ASN A 103 16.57 -7.51 5.47
C ASN A 103 16.98 -8.89 4.93
N THR A 104 18.24 -9.24 5.07
CA THR A 104 18.80 -10.53 4.62
C THR A 104 19.61 -11.14 5.74
N GLU A 105 19.13 -12.26 6.25
CA GLU A 105 19.76 -13.02 7.31
C GLU A 105 20.33 -14.33 6.78
N GLN A 106 21.44 -14.78 7.34
CA GLN A 106 21.99 -16.11 7.06
C GLN A 106 21.41 -17.09 8.06
N VAL A 107 20.63 -18.07 7.58
CA VAL A 107 20.00 -19.10 8.41
C VAL A 107 20.60 -20.44 8.10
N TYR A 108 21.02 -21.17 9.14
CA TYR A 108 21.50 -22.55 8.97
C TYR A 108 20.34 -23.52 8.84
N LYS A 109 20.27 -24.25 7.73
CA LYS A 109 19.28 -25.32 7.49
C LYS A 109 19.98 -26.68 7.43
N SER A 110 19.49 -27.63 8.20
CA SER A 110 19.98 -29.03 8.17
C SER A 110 19.86 -29.59 6.75
N GLY A 111 20.96 -30.06 6.19
CA GLY A 111 21.03 -30.63 4.84
C GLY A 111 21.45 -29.67 3.72
N THR A 112 21.25 -28.35 3.85
CA THR A 112 21.64 -27.36 2.85
C THR A 112 22.70 -26.38 3.34
N GLY A 113 22.99 -26.35 4.67
CA GLY A 113 23.94 -25.43 5.26
C GLY A 113 23.38 -23.99 5.42
N TRP A 114 24.27 -23.01 5.38
CA TRP A 114 23.91 -21.60 5.49
C TRP A 114 23.22 -21.11 4.21
N THR A 115 21.99 -20.59 4.35
CA THR A 115 21.20 -20.06 3.24
C THR A 115 20.71 -18.66 3.59
N PRO A 116 20.73 -17.71 2.62
CA PRO A 116 20.17 -16.39 2.84
C PRO A 116 18.63 -16.47 2.89
N GLU A 117 18.05 -15.93 3.94
CA GLU A 117 16.62 -15.67 4.05
C GLU A 117 16.36 -14.17 3.99
N HIS A 118 15.26 -13.81 3.35
CA HIS A 118 14.86 -12.42 3.19
C HIS A 118 13.55 -12.20 3.92
N ASN A 119 13.50 -11.16 4.74
CA ASN A 119 12.30 -10.69 5.43
C ASN A 119 12.10 -9.20 5.19
N ILE A 120 10.91 -8.71 5.49
CA ILE A 120 10.59 -7.29 5.48
C ILE A 120 10.65 -6.80 6.92
N GLU A 121 11.47 -5.80 7.18
CA GLU A 121 11.51 -5.09 8.44
C GLU A 121 10.77 -3.74 8.30
N GLU A 122 10.12 -3.32 9.36
CA GLU A 122 9.39 -2.04 9.39
C GLU A 122 10.04 -1.02 10.35
N PRO A 123 11.25 -0.52 10.02
CA PRO A 123 11.95 0.43 10.87
C PRO A 123 11.39 1.86 10.76
N TYR A 124 10.47 2.11 9.81
CA TYR A 124 9.98 3.44 9.51
C TYR A 124 8.56 3.63 10.03
N THR A 125 8.28 4.81 10.58
CA THR A 125 6.93 5.28 10.88
C THR A 125 6.39 6.08 9.70
N GLU A 126 5.07 6.00 9.47
CA GLU A 126 4.40 6.79 8.44
C GLU A 126 4.46 8.28 8.79
N GLY A 127 4.71 9.11 7.78
CA GLY A 127 4.87 10.55 7.92
C GLY A 127 6.22 11.04 7.45
N CYS A 128 6.49 12.32 7.69
CA CYS A 128 7.74 12.97 7.31
C CYS A 128 8.59 13.27 8.54
N GLN A 129 9.88 12.99 8.43
CA GLN A 129 10.89 13.33 9.43
C GLN A 129 12.10 13.97 8.75
N THR A 130 12.61 15.04 9.35
CA THR A 130 13.80 15.74 8.85
C THR A 130 15.00 15.31 9.67
N ILE A 131 16.04 14.86 8.97
CA ILE A 131 17.33 14.49 9.51
C ILE A 131 18.38 15.30 8.73
N ASP A 132 19.08 16.16 9.42
CA ASP A 132 20.00 17.13 8.83
C ASP A 132 19.30 17.98 7.74
N ASP A 133 19.87 18.04 6.53
CA ASP A 133 19.34 18.80 5.38
C ASP A 133 18.40 17.96 4.50
N SER A 134 17.93 16.81 4.99
CA SER A 134 17.10 15.88 4.22
C SER A 134 15.79 15.57 4.95
N THR A 135 14.67 15.70 4.24
CA THR A 135 13.35 15.27 4.74
C THR A 135 12.97 13.96 4.08
N TYR A 136 12.65 12.96 4.90
CA TYR A 136 12.20 11.64 4.48
C TYR A 136 10.72 11.51 4.81
N CYS A 137 9.90 11.27 3.79
CA CYS A 137 8.47 11.03 3.96
C CYS A 137 8.16 9.58 3.57
N PHE A 138 7.69 8.79 4.53
CA PHE A 138 7.28 7.41 4.34
C PHE A 138 5.76 7.30 4.35
N CYS A 139 5.21 6.50 3.45
CA CYS A 139 3.77 6.29 3.34
C CYS A 139 3.41 4.86 2.98
N ARG A 140 2.24 4.41 3.43
CA ARG A 140 1.67 3.11 3.09
C ARG A 140 0.71 3.23 1.91
N GLY A 141 0.59 2.13 1.16
CA GLY A 141 -0.27 2.04 -0.01
C GLY A 141 0.44 2.39 -1.31
N SER A 142 -0.15 1.90 -2.40
CA SER A 142 0.41 2.10 -3.74
C SER A 142 0.33 3.55 -4.16
N TYR A 143 1.39 4.05 -4.80
CA TYR A 143 1.51 5.40 -5.37
C TYR A 143 1.47 6.56 -4.37
N CYS A 144 1.55 6.28 -3.07
CA CYS A 144 1.41 7.29 -2.02
C CYS A 144 2.51 8.35 -2.01
N ASN A 145 3.68 8.09 -2.62
CA ASN A 145 4.79 9.03 -2.72
C ASN A 145 4.69 10.00 -3.92
N SER A 146 3.50 10.14 -4.52
CA SER A 146 3.21 11.10 -5.60
C SER A 146 3.20 12.55 -5.09
N ALA A 147 2.61 12.80 -3.91
CA ALA A 147 2.32 14.13 -3.40
C ALA A 147 3.49 15.10 -3.51
N THR A 148 3.22 16.29 -4.06
CA THR A 148 4.23 17.31 -4.29
C THR A 148 4.54 18.11 -3.03
N LYS A 149 3.58 18.18 -2.07
CA LYS A 149 3.71 18.92 -0.80
C LYS A 149 3.55 17.99 0.40
N THR A 150 4.30 18.26 1.46
CA THR A 150 4.25 17.54 2.74
C THR A 150 2.95 17.75 3.53
N SER A 151 2.14 18.74 3.16
CA SER A 151 0.89 19.09 3.85
C SER A 151 -0.32 18.22 3.49
N ASP A 152 -0.28 17.49 2.37
CA ASP A 152 -1.42 16.70 1.90
C ASP A 152 -1.36 15.22 2.34
N TRP A 153 -0.52 14.92 3.32
CA TRP A 153 -0.28 13.58 3.83
C TRP A 153 -1.31 13.18 4.89
N SER A 154 -2.60 13.40 4.63
CA SER A 154 -3.66 12.96 5.53
C SER A 154 -4.26 11.64 5.03
N SER A 155 -4.01 10.61 5.81
CA SER A 155 -4.57 9.27 5.65
C SER A 155 -6.08 9.29 5.96
N TYR A 156 -6.93 9.43 4.95
CA TYR A 156 -8.40 9.36 5.12
C TYR A 156 -9.08 8.41 4.11
N HIS A 157 -8.51 7.26 3.77
CA HIS A 157 -9.16 6.45 2.74
C HIS A 157 -9.56 5.01 3.09
N THR A 158 -9.44 4.55 4.32
CA THR A 158 -9.76 3.13 4.61
C THR A 158 -11.04 2.89 5.40
N ASP A 159 -11.53 3.85 6.19
CA ASP A 159 -12.64 3.55 7.11
C ASP A 159 -14.04 3.89 6.59
N ALA A 160 -14.17 4.83 5.65
CA ALA A 160 -15.50 5.30 5.19
C ALA A 160 -16.29 4.23 4.44
N MET A 161 -15.65 3.40 3.61
CA MET A 161 -16.33 2.37 2.82
C MET A 161 -16.78 1.19 3.69
N ALA A 162 -15.98 0.79 4.67
CA ALA A 162 -16.35 -0.27 5.60
C ALA A 162 -17.53 0.12 6.47
N VAL A 163 -17.56 1.36 6.96
CA VAL A 163 -18.67 1.91 7.76
C VAL A 163 -19.97 1.96 6.95
N ILE A 164 -19.91 2.46 5.71
CA ILE A 164 -21.10 2.52 4.82
C ILE A 164 -21.63 1.11 4.54
N PHE A 165 -20.75 0.13 4.30
CA PHE A 165 -21.18 -1.24 4.04
C PHE A 165 -21.85 -1.86 5.26
N VAL A 166 -21.28 -1.70 6.46
CA VAL A 166 -21.88 -2.18 7.72
C VAL A 166 -23.26 -1.54 7.96
N PHE A 167 -23.40 -0.22 7.75
CA PHE A 167 -24.70 0.46 7.90
C PHE A 167 -25.75 -0.06 6.91
N ASN A 168 -25.38 -0.32 5.66
CA ASN A 168 -26.31 -0.86 4.67
C ASN A 168 -26.75 -2.30 5.00
N VAL A 169 -25.81 -3.14 5.46
CA VAL A 169 -26.13 -4.51 5.91
C VAL A 169 -27.04 -4.49 7.12
N MET A 170 -26.77 -3.65 8.12
CA MET A 170 -27.61 -3.50 9.31
C MET A 170 -29.01 -2.99 8.98
N LYS A 171 -29.13 -2.06 8.03
CA LYS A 171 -30.41 -1.55 7.54
C LYS A 171 -31.20 -2.62 6.80
N TYR A 172 -30.54 -3.44 6.00
CA TYR A 172 -31.16 -4.55 5.28
C TYR A 172 -31.67 -5.62 6.23
N LEU A 173 -30.89 -6.02 7.24
CA LEU A 173 -31.28 -7.01 8.24
C LEU A 173 -32.50 -6.53 9.07
N ARG A 174 -32.57 -5.24 9.42
CA ARG A 174 -33.69 -4.67 10.16
C ARG A 174 -34.99 -4.68 9.38
N ASN A 175 -34.94 -4.63 8.04
CA ASN A 175 -36.10 -4.70 7.17
C ASN A 175 -36.65 -6.13 6.94
N ILE A 176 -35.90 -7.16 7.34
CA ILE A 176 -36.33 -8.57 7.22
C ILE A 176 -37.14 -8.99 8.45
N ASP A 177 -36.96 -8.32 9.60
CA ASP A 177 -37.66 -8.64 10.86
C ASP A 177 -39.05 -7.97 11.01
N HIS A 178 -39.49 -7.24 10.00
CA HIS A 178 -40.85 -6.68 9.87
C HIS A 178 -41.60 -7.34 8.71
#